data_20d6244a5ba51713db9a28208a4d7c4c
#
_entry.id   20d6244a5ba51713db9a28208a4d7c4c
#
_cell.length_a   1.000
_cell.length_b   1.000
_cell.length_c   1.000
_cell.angle_alpha   90.00
_cell.angle_beta   90.00
_cell.angle_gamma   90.00
#
_symmetry.space_group_name_H-M   'P 1'
#
loop_
_entity.id
_entity.type
_entity.pdbx_description
1 polymer ?
#
loop_
_entity_poly.entity_id
_entity_poly.type
_entity_poly.pdbx_seq_one_letter_code
_entity_poly.pdbx_strand_id
1 'polypeptide(L)'
;PPPTPHNTTLELSSAASDVYKRQTEGAVADYGADEAYERARFLQDLPGLVGSAKRIHHVLGRDGEIDRCITNTVEDLRRRSRQGVEPPEAIVDPRGIVHEMRLVKSEAEIELMRRAAAISAEAHTAAAALARAPQHEYQLQAELEYVFRRRGARGPAYTTIVGGGMGGTILHYVSNDRPLVDGSLVLIDAGCELDGYASDVTRTYPVGGRFSGAGREIYEVVLTAQQASLEKCKPGTTIPEVHSATLKAIVSGLVDLGIMEGEADTLIETEAYRPFYMHGTSHWLGLDVHDVGAYRVDGKPRKLEAGHCFTDEPGIYIPADLESVDAHFRGIGVRIEDDVAITEAGHENLTAALPKDPDAIEALVAQR
;
A
#
# COMPACT_ATOMS: atom_id res chain seq x y z
N PRO A 1 -18.22 24.79 -14.20
CA PRO A 1 -18.76 24.13 -13.04
C PRO A 1 -18.02 24.67 -11.82
N PRO A 2 -18.70 24.96 -10.69
CA PRO A 2 -18.03 25.42 -9.49
C PRO A 2 -17.09 24.32 -9.00
N PRO A 3 -15.95 24.64 -8.35
CA PRO A 3 -15.03 23.65 -7.81
C PRO A 3 -15.77 22.78 -6.80
N THR A 4 -15.49 21.48 -6.83
CA THR A 4 -16.11 20.52 -5.93
C THR A 4 -15.83 20.91 -4.47
N PRO A 5 -16.77 20.72 -3.52
CA PRO A 5 -16.63 21.15 -2.13
C PRO A 5 -15.38 20.60 -1.41
N HIS A 6 -14.85 19.47 -1.86
CA HIS A 6 -13.64 18.86 -1.32
C HIS A 6 -12.36 19.68 -1.51
N ASN A 7 -12.19 20.33 -2.68
CA ASN A 7 -10.99 21.12 -2.92
C ASN A 7 -10.95 22.39 -2.07
N THR A 8 -12.12 23.02 -1.87
CA THR A 8 -12.21 24.25 -1.07
C THR A 8 -11.90 24.01 0.40
N THR A 9 -12.31 22.87 0.97
CA THR A 9 -12.07 22.54 2.38
C THR A 9 -10.60 22.18 2.63
N LEU A 10 -9.96 21.47 1.70
CA LEU A 10 -8.52 21.14 1.79
C LEU A 10 -7.64 22.39 1.65
N GLU A 11 -8.00 23.32 0.77
CA GLU A 11 -7.28 24.59 0.62
C GLU A 11 -7.41 25.48 1.86
N LEU A 12 -8.59 25.56 2.47
CA LEU A 12 -8.82 26.36 3.68
C LEU A 12 -8.13 25.75 4.90
N SER A 13 -8.11 24.41 5.06
CA SER A 13 -7.42 23.75 6.16
C SER A 13 -5.90 23.81 6.00
N SER A 14 -5.38 23.69 4.79
CA SER A 14 -3.96 23.89 4.50
C SER A 14 -3.55 25.34 4.73
N ALA A 15 -4.34 26.31 4.30
CA ALA A 15 -4.05 27.71 4.53
C ALA A 15 -4.03 28.07 6.02
N ALA A 16 -4.98 27.58 6.82
CA ALA A 16 -5.01 27.85 8.26
C ALA A 16 -3.87 27.16 9.04
N SER A 17 -3.46 25.94 8.65
CA SER A 17 -2.30 25.28 9.25
C SER A 17 -0.96 25.85 8.74
N ASP A 18 -0.93 26.33 7.50
CA ASP A 18 0.26 26.92 6.87
C ASP A 18 0.63 28.28 7.48
N VAL A 19 -0.34 29.10 7.89
CA VAL A 19 -0.06 30.39 8.54
C VAL A 19 0.67 30.22 9.86
N TYR A 20 0.43 29.14 10.62
CA TYR A 20 1.07 28.92 11.93
C TYR A 20 2.35 28.06 11.86
N LYS A 21 2.47 27.16 10.88
CA LYS A 21 3.56 26.18 10.81
C LYS A 21 4.67 26.49 9.81
N ARG A 22 4.48 27.52 8.96
CA ARG A 22 5.43 27.83 7.87
C ARG A 22 6.00 29.24 7.92
N GLN A 23 6.06 29.84 9.11
CA GLN A 23 6.85 31.07 9.24
C GLN A 23 8.32 30.70 9.21
N THR A 24 9.10 31.40 8.39
CA THR A 24 10.54 31.17 8.22
C THR A 24 11.28 31.21 9.54
N GLU A 25 10.82 32.06 10.48
CA GLU A 25 11.40 32.20 11.84
C GLU A 25 11.26 30.93 12.68
N GLY A 26 10.17 30.16 12.54
CA GLY A 26 9.95 28.90 13.27
C GLY A 26 10.57 27.68 12.57
N ALA A 27 10.75 27.72 11.26
CA ALA A 27 11.16 26.57 10.47
C ALA A 27 12.54 26.03 10.86
N VAL A 28 13.47 26.90 11.24
CA VAL A 28 14.80 26.53 11.73
C VAL A 28 14.68 25.73 13.02
N ALA A 29 13.88 26.20 13.97
CA ALA A 29 13.71 25.54 15.28
C ALA A 29 12.86 24.27 15.19
N ASP A 30 11.78 24.30 14.41
CA ASP A 30 10.79 23.24 14.35
C ASP A 30 11.22 22.06 13.46
N TYR A 31 12.04 22.31 12.43
CA TYR A 31 12.46 21.30 11.45
C TYR A 31 13.97 21.07 11.38
N GLY A 32 14.76 21.74 12.23
CA GLY A 32 16.22 21.58 12.27
C GLY A 32 16.91 22.04 10.97
N ALA A 33 16.31 22.98 10.24
CA ALA A 33 16.90 23.55 9.04
C ALA A 33 18.02 24.53 9.43
N ASP A 34 19.11 24.60 8.63
CA ASP A 34 20.15 25.60 8.84
C ASP A 34 19.67 27.00 8.48
N GLU A 35 18.87 27.13 7.43
CA GLU A 35 18.29 28.36 6.94
C GLU A 35 16.88 28.13 6.37
N ALA A 36 16.01 29.13 6.47
CA ALA A 36 14.65 29.11 5.92
C ALA A 36 14.33 30.41 5.18
N TYR A 37 13.70 30.29 4.03
CA TYR A 37 13.37 31.41 3.15
C TYR A 37 11.91 31.37 2.73
N GLU A 38 11.33 32.56 2.45
CA GLU A 38 9.98 32.66 1.88
C GLU A 38 9.95 32.07 0.47
N ARG A 39 8.92 31.26 0.19
CA ARG A 39 8.74 30.65 -1.14
C ARG A 39 8.72 31.68 -2.28
N ALA A 40 8.17 32.88 -2.04
CA ALA A 40 8.12 33.94 -3.03
C ALA A 40 9.53 34.40 -3.49
N ARG A 41 10.54 34.30 -2.61
CA ARG A 41 11.92 34.63 -2.96
C ARG A 41 12.63 33.52 -3.75
N PHE A 42 12.17 32.27 -3.65
CA PHE A 42 12.86 31.12 -4.25
C PHE A 42 13.15 31.30 -5.74
N LEU A 43 12.12 31.71 -6.51
CA LEU A 43 12.29 31.93 -7.95
C LEU A 43 13.22 33.08 -8.29
N GLN A 44 13.30 34.09 -7.43
CA GLN A 44 14.22 35.22 -7.60
C GLN A 44 15.66 34.84 -7.25
N ASP A 45 15.84 34.03 -6.21
CA ASP A 45 17.16 33.62 -5.71
C ASP A 45 17.73 32.42 -6.49
N LEU A 46 16.88 31.62 -7.14
CA LEU A 46 17.26 30.40 -7.88
C LEU A 46 18.40 30.62 -8.87
N PRO A 47 18.47 31.68 -9.70
CA PRO A 47 19.61 31.93 -10.57
C PRO A 47 20.94 32.03 -9.85
N GLY A 48 20.96 32.63 -8.66
CA GLY A 48 22.14 32.71 -7.81
C GLY A 48 22.53 31.37 -7.21
N LEU A 49 21.54 30.58 -6.78
CA LEU A 49 21.76 29.26 -6.17
C LEU A 49 22.33 28.23 -7.15
N VAL A 50 21.90 28.29 -8.41
CA VAL A 50 22.37 27.33 -9.44
C VAL A 50 23.54 27.81 -10.26
N GLY A 51 23.93 29.10 -10.12
CA GLY A 51 24.96 29.76 -10.96
C GLY A 51 26.37 29.18 -10.84
N SER A 52 26.67 28.46 -9.78
CA SER A 52 27.94 27.75 -9.56
C SER A 52 27.81 26.23 -9.52
N ALA A 53 26.61 25.70 -9.72
CA ALA A 53 26.31 24.28 -9.65
C ALA A 53 26.76 23.57 -10.93
N LYS A 54 27.48 22.45 -10.81
CA LYS A 54 27.77 21.58 -11.97
C LYS A 54 26.55 20.77 -12.40
N ARG A 55 25.67 20.40 -11.46
CA ARG A 55 24.43 19.62 -11.70
C ARG A 55 23.29 20.20 -10.90
N ILE A 56 22.12 20.21 -11.49
CA ILE A 56 20.87 20.56 -10.82
C ILE A 56 20.07 19.27 -10.63
N HIS A 57 19.70 18.93 -9.40
CA HIS A 57 18.82 17.81 -9.12
C HIS A 57 17.38 18.32 -9.05
N HIS A 58 16.60 18.02 -10.08
CA HIS A 58 15.21 18.50 -10.21
C HIS A 58 14.34 17.52 -11.01
N VAL A 59 13.09 17.35 -10.57
CA VAL A 59 12.10 16.55 -11.27
C VAL A 59 11.36 17.43 -12.30
N LEU A 60 11.77 17.36 -13.54
CA LEU A 60 11.11 18.10 -14.63
C LEU A 60 9.66 17.62 -14.83
N GLY A 61 8.77 18.55 -15.19
CA GLY A 61 7.38 18.28 -15.50
C GLY A 61 6.42 18.31 -14.30
N ARG A 62 6.94 18.53 -13.08
CA ARG A 62 6.11 18.57 -11.86
C ARG A 62 5.64 19.98 -11.49
N ASP A 63 6.47 20.98 -11.74
CA ASP A 63 6.16 22.41 -11.52
C ASP A 63 6.69 23.23 -12.70
N GLY A 64 5.78 23.60 -13.61
CA GLY A 64 6.14 24.31 -14.84
C GLY A 64 6.71 25.71 -14.62
N GLU A 65 6.52 26.35 -13.47
CA GLU A 65 7.12 27.62 -13.14
C GLU A 65 8.57 27.45 -12.75
N ILE A 66 8.86 26.47 -11.90
CA ILE A 66 10.24 26.12 -11.50
C ILE A 66 11.01 25.58 -12.71
N ASP A 67 10.40 24.73 -13.55
CA ASP A 67 11.03 24.22 -14.77
C ASP A 67 11.47 25.34 -15.70
N ARG A 68 10.59 26.33 -15.96
CA ARG A 68 10.95 27.49 -16.79
C ARG A 68 12.03 28.36 -16.14
N CYS A 69 11.97 28.55 -14.82
CA CYS A 69 12.99 29.32 -14.12
C CYS A 69 14.36 28.65 -14.25
N ILE A 70 14.45 27.33 -14.03
CA ILE A 70 15.70 26.57 -14.16
C ILE A 70 16.22 26.63 -15.59
N THR A 71 15.38 26.33 -16.59
CA THR A 71 15.82 26.28 -17.99
C THR A 71 16.27 27.66 -18.49
N ASN A 72 15.54 28.74 -18.16
CA ASN A 72 15.94 30.09 -18.52
C ASN A 72 17.24 30.49 -17.85
N THR A 73 17.42 30.15 -16.57
CA THR A 73 18.68 30.43 -15.85
C THR A 73 19.87 29.74 -16.50
N VAL A 74 19.72 28.44 -16.85
CA VAL A 74 20.79 27.68 -17.53
C VAL A 74 21.13 28.33 -18.88
N GLU A 75 20.14 28.75 -19.67
CA GLU A 75 20.38 29.42 -20.95
C GLU A 75 21.05 30.80 -20.78
N ASP A 76 20.68 31.57 -19.77
CA ASP A 76 21.34 32.85 -19.49
C ASP A 76 22.80 32.67 -19.04
N LEU A 77 23.09 31.65 -18.25
CA LEU A 77 24.44 31.28 -17.87
C LEU A 77 25.30 30.85 -19.10
N ARG A 78 24.69 30.06 -20.03
CA ARG A 78 25.33 29.66 -21.30
C ARG A 78 25.71 30.85 -22.18
N ARG A 79 24.82 31.87 -22.27
CA ARG A 79 25.14 33.13 -23.02
C ARG A 79 26.34 33.88 -22.43
N ARG A 80 26.58 33.71 -21.12
CA ARG A 80 27.68 34.37 -20.40
C ARG A 80 28.95 33.55 -20.35
N SER A 81 29.03 32.41 -21.03
CA SER A 81 30.20 31.51 -21.04
C SER A 81 31.48 32.22 -21.55
N ARG A 82 31.34 33.18 -22.49
CA ARG A 82 32.47 34.02 -22.95
C ARG A 82 33.04 34.95 -21.88
N GLN A 83 32.30 35.13 -20.76
CA GLN A 83 32.73 35.92 -19.60
C GLN A 83 33.33 35.03 -18.50
N GLY A 84 33.59 33.75 -18.80
CA GLY A 84 34.12 32.78 -17.84
C GLY A 84 33.09 32.13 -16.92
N VAL A 85 31.81 32.29 -17.23
CA VAL A 85 30.71 31.64 -16.46
C VAL A 85 30.57 30.20 -16.94
N GLU A 86 30.63 29.23 -16.03
CA GLU A 86 30.40 27.82 -16.30
C GLU A 86 28.95 27.47 -15.95
N PRO A 87 28.08 27.18 -16.95
CA PRO A 87 26.68 26.78 -16.69
C PRO A 87 26.66 25.32 -16.17
N PRO A 88 25.58 24.93 -15.48
CA PRO A 88 25.33 23.53 -15.15
C PRO A 88 25.38 22.61 -16.38
N GLU A 89 26.06 21.49 -16.23
CA GLU A 89 26.25 20.50 -17.31
C GLU A 89 25.02 19.63 -17.51
N ALA A 90 24.24 19.39 -16.43
CA ALA A 90 23.09 18.48 -16.45
C ALA A 90 22.01 18.89 -15.46
N ILE A 91 20.75 18.59 -15.85
CA ILE A 91 19.62 18.49 -14.93
C ILE A 91 19.36 17.00 -14.74
N VAL A 92 19.42 16.54 -13.49
CA VAL A 92 19.34 15.11 -13.13
C VAL A 92 18.09 14.87 -12.28
N ASP A 93 17.31 13.87 -12.63
CA ASP A 93 16.18 13.46 -11.82
C ASP A 93 16.68 12.81 -10.49
N PRO A 94 16.38 13.38 -9.33
CA PRO A 94 16.84 12.84 -8.03
C PRO A 94 16.10 11.57 -7.62
N ARG A 95 14.99 11.23 -8.27
CA ARG A 95 14.14 10.09 -7.90
C ARG A 95 14.91 8.77 -7.92
N GLY A 96 15.81 8.58 -8.88
CA GLY A 96 16.64 7.37 -8.93
C GLY A 96 17.50 7.16 -7.68
N ILE A 97 17.94 8.25 -7.01
CA ILE A 97 18.69 8.18 -5.76
C ILE A 97 17.74 8.03 -4.57
N VAL A 98 16.76 8.93 -4.47
CA VAL A 98 15.85 8.97 -3.32
C VAL A 98 15.00 7.69 -3.21
N HIS A 99 14.53 7.13 -4.34
CA HIS A 99 13.75 5.90 -4.34
C HIS A 99 14.58 4.69 -3.87
N GLU A 100 15.85 4.62 -4.26
CA GLU A 100 16.74 3.55 -3.78
C GLU A 100 17.03 3.70 -2.27
N MET A 101 17.19 4.93 -1.77
CA MET A 101 17.34 5.19 -0.33
C MET A 101 16.08 4.79 0.47
N ARG A 102 14.88 5.02 -0.10
CA ARG A 102 13.60 4.64 0.53
C ARG A 102 13.35 3.15 0.49
N LEU A 103 13.88 2.45 -0.51
CA LEU A 103 13.62 1.02 -0.71
C LEU A 103 14.21 0.17 0.41
N VAL A 104 15.43 0.49 0.86
CA VAL A 104 16.11 -0.24 1.93
C VAL A 104 15.90 0.51 3.24
N LYS A 105 15.01 -0.01 4.07
CA LYS A 105 14.66 0.57 5.37
C LYS A 105 15.74 0.29 6.40
N SER A 106 16.08 1.30 7.19
CA SER A 106 16.88 1.14 8.41
C SER A 106 16.07 0.42 9.50
N GLU A 107 16.73 -0.07 10.54
CA GLU A 107 16.05 -0.69 11.69
C GLU A 107 15.07 0.27 12.37
N ALA A 108 15.39 1.57 12.43
CA ALA A 108 14.49 2.56 13.02
C ALA A 108 13.20 2.75 12.19
N GLU A 109 13.29 2.67 10.87
CA GLU A 109 12.13 2.72 9.98
C GLU A 109 11.29 1.45 10.09
N ILE A 110 11.92 0.27 10.13
CA ILE A 110 11.23 -1.01 10.34
C ILE A 110 10.52 -1.01 11.71
N GLU A 111 11.11 -0.44 12.75
CA GLU A 111 10.46 -0.33 14.06
C GLU A 111 9.20 0.55 14.02
N LEU A 112 9.20 1.65 13.25
CA LEU A 112 7.98 2.44 13.03
C LEU A 112 6.92 1.62 12.28
N MET A 113 7.31 0.85 11.28
CA MET A 113 6.40 -0.05 10.54
C MET A 113 5.84 -1.16 11.44
N ARG A 114 6.65 -1.76 12.33
CA ARG A 114 6.15 -2.73 13.34
C ARG A 114 5.08 -2.11 14.24
N ARG A 115 5.30 -0.89 14.69
CA ARG A 115 4.32 -0.16 15.50
C ARG A 115 3.05 0.16 14.73
N ALA A 116 3.15 0.59 13.46
CA ALA A 116 2.00 0.79 12.59
C ALA A 116 1.23 -0.51 12.38
N ALA A 117 1.92 -1.61 12.08
CA ALA A 117 1.36 -2.95 11.93
C ALA A 117 0.64 -3.44 13.22
N ALA A 118 1.22 -3.20 14.38
CA ALA A 118 0.59 -3.54 15.68
C ALA A 118 -0.70 -2.75 15.92
N ILE A 119 -0.73 -1.45 15.56
CA ILE A 119 -1.95 -0.62 15.64
C ILE A 119 -3.00 -1.13 14.67
N SER A 120 -2.61 -1.48 13.45
CA SER A 120 -3.52 -2.03 12.43
C SER A 120 -4.10 -3.38 12.87
N ALA A 121 -3.28 -4.26 13.45
CA ALA A 121 -3.74 -5.54 14.00
C ALA A 121 -4.75 -5.36 15.15
N GLU A 122 -4.53 -4.39 16.06
CA GLU A 122 -5.50 -4.06 17.11
C GLU A 122 -6.82 -3.55 16.52
N ALA A 123 -6.74 -2.68 15.50
CA ALA A 123 -7.92 -2.13 14.84
C ALA A 123 -8.75 -3.22 14.14
N HIS A 124 -8.10 -4.12 13.41
CA HIS A 124 -8.75 -5.28 12.82
C HIS A 124 -9.40 -6.19 13.86
N THR A 125 -8.74 -6.41 15.00
CA THR A 125 -9.29 -7.19 16.11
C THR A 125 -10.59 -6.56 16.63
N ALA A 126 -10.59 -5.24 16.82
CA ALA A 126 -11.79 -4.51 17.27
C ALA A 126 -12.92 -4.56 16.23
N ALA A 127 -12.59 -4.36 14.95
CA ALA A 127 -13.57 -4.41 13.86
C ALA A 127 -14.14 -5.83 13.66
N ALA A 128 -13.33 -6.88 13.80
CA ALA A 128 -13.77 -8.27 13.70
C ALA A 128 -14.88 -8.61 14.71
N ALA A 129 -14.82 -8.07 15.92
CA ALA A 129 -15.85 -8.25 16.93
C ALA A 129 -17.21 -7.64 16.53
N LEU A 130 -17.24 -6.74 15.53
CA LEU A 130 -18.44 -6.12 14.96
C LEU A 130 -18.91 -6.83 13.69
N ALA A 131 -18.23 -7.86 13.19
CA ALA A 131 -18.55 -8.56 11.94
C ALA A 131 -19.81 -9.45 12.08
N ARG A 132 -20.99 -8.82 12.25
CA ARG A 132 -22.30 -9.46 12.44
C ARG A 132 -23.45 -8.54 12.04
N ALA A 133 -24.58 -9.13 11.63
CA ALA A 133 -25.81 -8.36 11.44
C ALA A 133 -26.36 -7.86 12.80
N PRO A 134 -27.01 -6.69 12.87
CA PRO A 134 -27.37 -5.81 11.74
C PRO A 134 -26.34 -4.70 11.43
N GLN A 135 -25.07 -4.91 11.69
CA GLN A 135 -24.04 -3.90 11.43
C GLN A 135 -23.91 -3.58 9.92
N HIS A 136 -23.37 -2.40 9.61
CA HIS A 136 -23.05 -1.96 8.27
C HIS A 136 -21.52 -1.84 8.12
N GLU A 137 -21.04 -1.90 6.89
CA GLU A 137 -19.63 -1.79 6.53
C GLU A 137 -18.98 -0.54 7.12
N TYR A 138 -19.64 0.64 7.07
CA TYR A 138 -19.11 1.90 7.63
C TYR A 138 -18.96 1.87 9.15
N GLN A 139 -19.64 0.99 9.86
CA GLN A 139 -19.48 0.87 11.31
C GLN A 139 -18.18 0.15 11.67
N LEU A 140 -17.78 -0.84 10.86
CA LEU A 140 -16.48 -1.49 10.99
C LEU A 140 -15.37 -0.53 10.60
N GLN A 141 -15.56 0.25 9.52
CA GLN A 141 -14.62 1.32 9.13
C GLN A 141 -14.43 2.34 10.27
N ALA A 142 -15.52 2.79 10.87
CA ALA A 142 -15.44 3.76 11.98
C ALA A 142 -14.67 3.22 13.17
N GLU A 143 -14.80 1.92 13.50
CA GLU A 143 -14.05 1.28 14.58
C GLU A 143 -12.56 1.19 14.25
N LEU A 144 -12.20 0.79 13.03
CA LEU A 144 -10.81 0.75 12.55
C LEU A 144 -10.14 2.13 12.71
N GLU A 145 -10.75 3.15 12.14
CA GLU A 145 -10.22 4.52 12.14
C GLU A 145 -10.20 5.13 13.55
N TYR A 146 -11.16 4.79 14.42
CA TYR A 146 -11.14 5.16 15.84
C TYR A 146 -9.90 4.59 16.54
N VAL A 147 -9.60 3.30 16.36
CA VAL A 147 -8.43 2.66 16.96
C VAL A 147 -7.14 3.30 16.44
N PHE A 148 -7.01 3.54 15.12
CA PHE A 148 -5.87 4.23 14.54
C PHE A 148 -5.61 5.56 15.24
N ARG A 149 -6.63 6.41 15.33
CA ARG A 149 -6.51 7.73 15.96
C ARG A 149 -6.23 7.65 17.46
N ARG A 150 -6.90 6.76 18.18
CA ARG A 150 -6.71 6.54 19.62
C ARG A 150 -5.28 6.11 19.95
N ARG A 151 -4.64 5.35 19.05
CA ARG A 151 -3.27 4.85 19.22
C ARG A 151 -2.21 5.82 18.71
N GLY A 152 -2.58 6.99 18.23
CA GLY A 152 -1.66 8.05 17.82
C GLY A 152 -1.26 8.01 16.35
N ALA A 153 -1.81 7.11 15.55
CA ALA A 153 -1.65 7.15 14.11
C ALA A 153 -2.31 8.41 13.52
N ARG A 154 -1.78 8.91 12.41
CA ARG A 154 -2.33 10.06 11.69
C ARG A 154 -3.73 9.78 11.13
N GLY A 155 -4.03 8.52 10.86
CA GLY A 155 -5.27 8.02 10.30
C GLY A 155 -4.99 6.78 9.46
N PRO A 156 -5.93 6.41 8.58
CA PRO A 156 -5.66 5.36 7.60
C PRO A 156 -4.57 5.81 6.62
N ALA A 157 -3.70 4.87 6.22
CA ALA A 157 -2.64 5.09 5.23
C ALA A 157 -3.21 5.20 3.80
N TYR A 158 -4.35 4.61 3.58
CA TYR A 158 -5.13 4.61 2.33
C TYR A 158 -6.63 4.55 2.65
N THR A 159 -7.47 4.68 1.64
CA THR A 159 -8.92 4.59 1.85
C THR A 159 -9.30 3.18 2.33
N THR A 160 -9.84 3.10 3.55
CA THR A 160 -10.27 1.84 4.16
C THR A 160 -11.30 1.12 3.29
N ILE A 161 -11.10 -0.17 3.08
CA ILE A 161 -12.00 -1.06 2.34
C ILE A 161 -12.71 -1.98 3.33
N VAL A 162 -14.03 -1.98 3.31
CA VAL A 162 -14.87 -2.93 4.06
C VAL A 162 -15.91 -3.49 3.12
N GLY A 163 -15.64 -4.65 2.52
CA GLY A 163 -16.48 -5.27 1.50
C GLY A 163 -17.25 -6.48 2.03
N GLY A 164 -18.54 -6.31 2.38
CA GLY A 164 -19.43 -7.40 2.77
C GLY A 164 -19.99 -8.17 1.57
N GLY A 165 -20.00 -9.51 1.62
CA GLY A 165 -20.53 -10.37 0.55
C GLY A 165 -19.89 -10.04 -0.80
N MET A 166 -20.72 -9.68 -1.79
CA MET A 166 -20.25 -9.31 -3.13
C MET A 166 -19.31 -8.11 -3.15
N GLY A 167 -19.36 -7.21 -2.13
CA GLY A 167 -18.41 -6.11 -1.99
C GLY A 167 -16.96 -6.60 -1.90
N GLY A 168 -16.74 -7.73 -1.24
CA GLY A 168 -15.44 -8.38 -1.12
C GLY A 168 -14.85 -8.91 -2.43
N THR A 169 -15.63 -8.99 -3.53
CA THR A 169 -15.13 -9.37 -4.86
C THR A 169 -14.61 -8.19 -5.67
N ILE A 170 -14.72 -6.96 -5.15
CA ILE A 170 -14.27 -5.73 -5.81
C ILE A 170 -12.99 -5.26 -5.13
N LEU A 171 -11.87 -5.24 -5.84
CA LEU A 171 -10.54 -5.00 -5.28
C LEU A 171 -10.43 -3.71 -4.43
N HIS A 172 -10.90 -2.60 -4.98
CA HIS A 172 -10.89 -1.29 -4.31
C HIS A 172 -12.32 -0.84 -3.99
N TYR A 173 -13.05 -1.65 -3.20
CA TYR A 173 -14.39 -1.32 -2.75
C TYR A 173 -14.33 -0.33 -1.59
N VAL A 174 -14.66 0.92 -1.84
CA VAL A 174 -14.55 2.03 -0.87
C VAL A 174 -15.90 2.67 -0.51
N SER A 175 -17.01 2.14 -1.03
CA SER A 175 -18.35 2.67 -0.69
C SER A 175 -18.71 2.41 0.77
N ASN A 176 -18.37 1.24 1.29
CA ASN A 176 -18.53 0.83 2.68
C ASN A 176 -19.91 1.15 3.26
N ASP A 177 -20.99 0.99 2.48
CA ASP A 177 -22.33 1.48 2.83
C ASP A 177 -23.39 0.38 2.99
N ARG A 178 -23.04 -0.89 2.72
CA ARG A 178 -23.98 -2.00 2.75
C ARG A 178 -24.13 -2.61 4.13
N PRO A 179 -25.32 -3.19 4.43
CA PRO A 179 -25.49 -3.99 5.63
C PRO A 179 -24.74 -5.31 5.51
N LEU A 180 -24.17 -5.77 6.61
CA LEU A 180 -23.59 -7.11 6.72
C LEU A 180 -24.70 -8.16 6.79
N VAL A 181 -24.47 -9.29 6.13
CA VAL A 181 -25.43 -10.40 6.05
C VAL A 181 -24.84 -11.62 6.75
N ASP A 182 -25.53 -12.16 7.76
CA ASP A 182 -25.07 -13.37 8.46
C ASP A 182 -24.81 -14.53 7.51
N GLY A 183 -23.72 -15.24 7.73
CA GLY A 183 -23.27 -16.35 6.88
C GLY A 183 -22.51 -15.93 5.62
N SER A 184 -22.41 -14.61 5.32
CA SER A 184 -21.51 -14.10 4.29
C SER A 184 -20.10 -13.84 4.86
N LEU A 185 -19.19 -13.40 4.00
CA LEU A 185 -17.86 -12.91 4.40
C LEU A 185 -17.82 -11.39 4.36
N VAL A 186 -16.96 -10.78 5.17
CA VAL A 186 -16.56 -9.40 5.04
C VAL A 186 -15.04 -9.32 4.92
N LEU A 187 -14.58 -8.79 3.79
CA LEU A 187 -13.18 -8.50 3.53
C LEU A 187 -12.89 -7.09 4.05
N ILE A 188 -11.92 -6.97 4.93
CA ILE A 188 -11.44 -5.69 5.46
C ILE A 188 -9.99 -5.53 5.03
N ASP A 189 -9.71 -4.42 4.35
CA ASP A 189 -8.39 -4.02 3.93
C ASP A 189 -8.14 -2.60 4.47
N ALA A 190 -7.31 -2.51 5.51
CA ALA A 190 -7.11 -1.29 6.27
C ALA A 190 -5.78 -1.31 7.03
N GLY A 191 -4.98 -0.31 6.80
CA GLY A 191 -3.76 -0.06 7.56
C GLY A 191 -3.64 1.40 7.96
N CYS A 192 -2.88 1.69 9.02
CA CYS A 192 -2.69 3.05 9.52
C CYS A 192 -1.37 3.68 9.05
N GLU A 193 -1.32 5.02 9.06
CA GLU A 193 -0.10 5.80 8.91
C GLU A 193 0.39 6.26 10.30
N LEU A 194 1.58 5.83 10.69
CA LEU A 194 2.25 6.23 11.92
C LEU A 194 3.58 6.94 11.60
N ASP A 195 3.70 8.21 11.97
CA ASP A 195 4.90 9.03 11.77
C ASP A 195 5.41 9.00 10.30
N GLY A 196 4.48 8.93 9.33
CA GLY A 196 4.73 8.90 7.90
C GLY A 196 4.87 7.50 7.30
N TYR A 197 4.97 6.44 8.10
CA TYR A 197 5.07 5.06 7.60
C TYR A 197 3.70 4.38 7.57
N ALA A 198 3.42 3.70 6.46
CA ALA A 198 2.21 2.93 6.24
C ALA A 198 2.34 1.51 6.79
N SER A 199 1.23 0.95 7.25
CA SER A 199 0.94 -0.47 7.34
C SER A 199 -0.15 -0.80 6.34
N ASP A 200 -0.15 -2.03 5.83
CA ASP A 200 -1.12 -2.53 4.87
C ASP A 200 -1.51 -3.96 5.22
N VAL A 201 -2.78 -4.17 5.56
CA VAL A 201 -3.20 -5.49 6.02
C VAL A 201 -4.64 -5.79 5.65
N THR A 202 -4.84 -6.95 5.04
CA THR A 202 -6.17 -7.47 4.74
C THR A 202 -6.46 -8.74 5.54
N ARG A 203 -7.68 -8.82 6.06
CA ARG A 203 -8.28 -10.06 6.57
C ARG A 203 -9.71 -10.19 6.08
N THR A 204 -10.13 -11.44 5.91
CA THR A 204 -11.51 -11.77 5.57
C THR A 204 -12.15 -12.51 6.74
N TYR A 205 -13.27 -11.98 7.23
CA TYR A 205 -13.97 -12.47 8.42
C TYR A 205 -15.34 -13.06 8.06
N PRO A 206 -15.78 -14.16 8.73
CA PRO A 206 -17.13 -14.65 8.58
C PRO A 206 -18.14 -13.76 9.34
N VAL A 207 -19.13 -13.22 8.64
CA VAL A 207 -20.21 -12.46 9.28
C VAL A 207 -21.06 -13.41 10.12
N GLY A 208 -21.18 -13.13 11.41
CA GLY A 208 -21.85 -13.99 12.37
C GLY A 208 -20.95 -15.04 13.05
N GLY A 209 -19.64 -15.04 12.76
CA GLY A 209 -18.63 -15.76 13.54
C GLY A 209 -18.32 -17.19 13.07
N ARG A 210 -18.88 -17.65 11.95
CA ARG A 210 -18.54 -18.95 11.37
C ARG A 210 -18.47 -18.88 9.85
N PHE A 211 -17.40 -19.46 9.30
CA PHE A 211 -17.29 -19.62 7.86
C PHE A 211 -18.37 -20.56 7.33
N SER A 212 -18.99 -20.22 6.19
CA SER A 212 -19.77 -21.17 5.38
C SER A 212 -18.84 -22.22 4.75
N GLY A 213 -19.36 -23.37 4.29
CA GLY A 213 -18.54 -24.40 3.63
C GLY A 213 -17.70 -23.81 2.49
N ALA A 214 -18.34 -23.20 1.49
CA ALA A 214 -17.67 -22.58 0.35
C ALA A 214 -16.74 -21.42 0.75
N GLY A 215 -17.16 -20.59 1.70
CA GLY A 215 -16.34 -19.50 2.21
C GLY A 215 -15.04 -19.99 2.88
N ARG A 216 -15.14 -21.10 3.65
CA ARG A 216 -13.98 -21.73 4.28
C ARG A 216 -13.06 -22.36 3.25
N GLU A 217 -13.60 -23.08 2.28
CA GLU A 217 -12.83 -23.72 1.22
C GLU A 217 -11.99 -22.70 0.42
N ILE A 218 -12.58 -21.59 -0.01
CA ILE A 218 -11.85 -20.49 -0.68
C ILE A 218 -10.83 -19.85 0.26
N TYR A 219 -11.18 -19.61 1.53
CA TYR A 219 -10.28 -19.05 2.51
C TYR A 219 -9.02 -19.91 2.70
N GLU A 220 -9.17 -21.23 2.81
CA GLU A 220 -8.09 -22.19 2.99
C GLU A 220 -7.15 -22.24 1.76
N VAL A 221 -7.68 -22.09 0.54
CA VAL A 221 -6.86 -21.95 -0.68
C VAL A 221 -6.01 -20.69 -0.60
N VAL A 222 -6.61 -19.53 -0.26
CA VAL A 222 -5.88 -18.26 -0.14
C VAL A 222 -4.82 -18.32 0.97
N LEU A 223 -5.15 -18.92 2.12
CA LEU A 223 -4.21 -19.12 3.21
C LEU A 223 -3.02 -20.01 2.80
N THR A 224 -3.28 -21.10 2.07
CA THR A 224 -2.25 -21.96 1.52
C THR A 224 -1.35 -21.20 0.53
N ALA A 225 -1.94 -20.35 -0.30
CA ALA A 225 -1.19 -19.52 -1.24
C ALA A 225 -0.29 -18.51 -0.52
N GLN A 226 -0.79 -17.89 0.55
CA GLN A 226 -0.01 -16.95 1.35
C GLN A 226 1.15 -17.66 2.09
N GLN A 227 0.94 -18.85 2.62
CA GLN A 227 2.01 -19.64 3.21
C GLN A 227 3.10 -19.98 2.20
N ALA A 228 2.70 -20.38 0.97
CA ALA A 228 3.63 -20.71 -0.10
C ALA A 228 4.45 -19.50 -0.58
N SER A 229 3.84 -18.30 -0.63
CA SER A 229 4.55 -17.06 -0.98
C SER A 229 5.51 -16.63 0.12
N LEU A 230 5.10 -16.67 1.39
CA LEU A 230 5.95 -16.32 2.53
C LEU A 230 7.22 -17.19 2.62
N GLU A 231 7.16 -18.47 2.25
CA GLU A 231 8.35 -19.35 2.17
C GLU A 231 9.39 -18.84 1.16
N LYS A 232 8.96 -18.04 0.17
CA LYS A 232 9.84 -17.42 -0.83
C LYS A 232 10.36 -16.04 -0.39
N CYS A 233 9.79 -15.42 0.64
CA CYS A 233 10.20 -14.12 1.14
C CYS A 233 11.53 -14.21 1.90
N LYS A 234 12.66 -14.15 1.18
CA LYS A 234 14.01 -14.23 1.73
C LYS A 234 15.04 -13.57 0.82
N PRO A 235 16.23 -13.21 1.35
CA PRO A 235 17.28 -12.63 0.54
C PRO A 235 17.62 -13.47 -0.69
N GLY A 236 17.81 -12.77 -1.82
CA GLY A 236 18.20 -13.38 -3.11
C GLY A 236 17.05 -13.87 -3.98
N THR A 237 15.82 -14.05 -3.45
CA THR A 237 14.61 -14.28 -4.25
C THR A 237 14.09 -12.97 -4.87
N THR A 238 13.06 -13.05 -5.67
CA THR A 238 12.47 -11.89 -6.37
C THR A 238 10.96 -11.87 -6.17
N ILE A 239 10.31 -10.70 -6.26
CA ILE A 239 8.84 -10.59 -6.20
C ILE A 239 8.13 -11.46 -7.25
N PRO A 240 8.61 -11.60 -8.51
CA PRO A 240 8.04 -12.57 -9.43
C PRO A 240 8.12 -14.04 -8.98
N GLU A 241 9.15 -14.44 -8.21
CA GLU A 241 9.22 -15.79 -7.65
C GLU A 241 8.24 -15.98 -6.49
N VAL A 242 8.02 -14.95 -5.67
CA VAL A 242 6.96 -14.91 -4.65
C VAL A 242 5.60 -15.07 -5.33
N HIS A 243 5.30 -14.25 -6.33
CA HIS A 243 4.06 -14.30 -7.11
C HIS A 243 3.84 -15.66 -7.81
N SER A 244 4.88 -16.27 -8.36
CA SER A 244 4.78 -17.59 -8.99
C SER A 244 4.37 -18.68 -7.99
N ALA A 245 4.87 -18.62 -6.74
CA ALA A 245 4.46 -19.56 -5.69
C ALA A 245 2.98 -19.37 -5.31
N THR A 246 2.53 -18.11 -5.20
CA THR A 246 1.12 -17.76 -4.99
C THR A 246 0.23 -18.32 -6.09
N LEU A 247 0.57 -18.04 -7.35
CA LEU A 247 -0.21 -18.49 -8.52
C LEU A 247 -0.36 -20.02 -8.54
N LYS A 248 0.73 -20.73 -8.29
CA LYS A 248 0.70 -22.19 -8.28
C LYS A 248 -0.26 -22.73 -7.22
N ALA A 249 -0.24 -22.18 -6.03
CA ALA A 249 -1.13 -22.60 -4.94
C ALA A 249 -2.60 -22.23 -5.23
N ILE A 250 -2.87 -21.01 -5.70
CA ILE A 250 -4.23 -20.55 -6.07
C ILE A 250 -4.79 -21.44 -7.17
N VAL A 251 -4.07 -21.62 -8.28
CA VAL A 251 -4.58 -22.38 -9.43
C VAL A 251 -4.81 -23.84 -9.06
N SER A 252 -3.87 -24.47 -8.33
CA SER A 252 -4.06 -25.85 -7.85
C SER A 252 -5.30 -25.96 -6.97
N GLY A 253 -5.48 -25.05 -6.00
CA GLY A 253 -6.66 -25.05 -5.14
C GLY A 253 -7.98 -24.82 -5.90
N LEU A 254 -8.00 -23.95 -6.89
CA LEU A 254 -9.18 -23.73 -7.75
C LEU A 254 -9.52 -24.97 -8.61
N VAL A 255 -8.52 -25.72 -9.05
CA VAL A 255 -8.70 -26.99 -9.75
C VAL A 255 -9.23 -28.06 -8.79
N ASP A 256 -8.66 -28.19 -7.59
CA ASP A 256 -9.11 -29.14 -6.57
C ASP A 256 -10.57 -28.89 -6.13
N LEU A 257 -11.00 -27.63 -6.10
CA LEU A 257 -12.41 -27.26 -5.81
C LEU A 257 -13.34 -27.41 -7.04
N GLY A 258 -12.82 -27.79 -8.20
CA GLY A 258 -13.60 -27.89 -9.44
C GLY A 258 -14.09 -26.56 -10.01
N ILE A 259 -13.48 -25.44 -9.59
CA ILE A 259 -13.75 -24.09 -10.11
C ILE A 259 -13.05 -23.90 -11.45
N MET A 260 -11.88 -24.53 -11.62
CA MET A 260 -11.13 -24.55 -12.87
C MET A 260 -10.88 -26.00 -13.30
N GLU A 261 -10.79 -26.23 -14.62
CA GLU A 261 -10.50 -27.55 -15.18
C GLU A 261 -9.22 -27.49 -16.02
N GLY A 262 -8.28 -28.41 -15.79
CA GLY A 262 -7.04 -28.55 -16.56
C GLY A 262 -5.81 -28.68 -15.67
N GLU A 263 -4.65 -28.79 -16.33
CA GLU A 263 -3.35 -28.85 -15.66
C GLU A 263 -2.94 -27.46 -15.18
N ALA A 264 -2.53 -27.35 -13.91
CA ALA A 264 -2.24 -26.06 -13.27
C ALA A 264 -1.18 -25.23 -14.01
N ASP A 265 -0.10 -25.85 -14.49
CA ASP A 265 0.96 -25.14 -15.23
C ASP A 265 0.41 -24.55 -16.55
N THR A 266 -0.45 -25.28 -17.27
CA THR A 266 -1.10 -24.79 -18.49
C THR A 266 -2.05 -23.63 -18.19
N LEU A 267 -2.82 -23.71 -17.12
CA LEU A 267 -3.75 -22.65 -16.68
C LEU A 267 -3.01 -21.37 -16.28
N ILE A 268 -1.81 -21.51 -15.70
CA ILE A 268 -0.92 -20.38 -15.38
C ILE A 268 -0.33 -19.78 -16.66
N GLU A 269 0.21 -20.59 -17.55
CA GLU A 269 0.81 -20.13 -18.83
C GLU A 269 -0.19 -19.41 -19.73
N THR A 270 -1.45 -19.87 -19.75
CA THR A 270 -2.53 -19.26 -20.53
C THR A 270 -3.25 -18.14 -19.80
N GLU A 271 -2.83 -17.82 -18.59
CA GLU A 271 -3.44 -16.82 -17.71
C GLU A 271 -4.95 -17.06 -17.45
N ALA A 272 -5.42 -18.30 -17.52
CA ALA A 272 -6.82 -18.67 -17.32
C ALA A 272 -7.34 -18.37 -15.89
N TYR A 273 -6.44 -18.18 -14.93
CA TYR A 273 -6.74 -17.79 -13.55
C TYR A 273 -7.17 -16.33 -13.39
N ARG A 274 -6.90 -15.45 -14.35
CA ARG A 274 -7.13 -13.99 -14.22
C ARG A 274 -8.56 -13.58 -13.84
N PRO A 275 -9.62 -14.29 -14.22
CA PRO A 275 -10.96 -13.98 -13.73
C PRO A 275 -11.14 -14.11 -12.20
N PHE A 276 -10.27 -14.86 -11.53
CA PHE A 276 -10.31 -15.15 -10.10
C PHE A 276 -9.23 -14.42 -9.29
N TYR A 277 -8.08 -14.16 -9.92
CA TYR A 277 -6.94 -13.47 -9.30
C TYR A 277 -6.25 -12.57 -10.33
N MET A 278 -6.51 -11.27 -10.27
CA MET A 278 -6.18 -10.32 -11.32
C MET A 278 -5.11 -9.28 -10.94
N HIS A 279 -4.54 -9.36 -9.73
CA HIS A 279 -3.51 -8.42 -9.25
C HIS A 279 -2.18 -9.11 -8.91
N GLY A 280 -1.16 -8.32 -8.61
CA GLY A 280 0.12 -8.82 -8.10
C GLY A 280 0.01 -9.29 -6.65
N THR A 281 0.93 -10.16 -6.23
CA THR A 281 0.96 -10.64 -4.83
C THR A 281 1.60 -9.61 -3.90
N SER A 282 2.34 -8.63 -4.42
CA SER A 282 3.19 -7.77 -3.59
C SER A 282 3.45 -6.42 -4.24
N HIS A 283 3.54 -5.39 -3.41
CA HIS A 283 4.09 -4.09 -3.75
C HIS A 283 5.01 -3.59 -2.62
N TRP A 284 5.95 -2.67 -2.94
CA TRP A 284 6.78 -2.03 -1.93
C TRP A 284 5.92 -1.25 -0.95
N LEU A 285 6.31 -1.27 0.33
CA LEU A 285 5.64 -0.60 1.42
C LEU A 285 6.62 0.27 2.20
N GLY A 286 6.20 1.45 2.67
CA GLY A 286 7.05 2.34 3.47
C GLY A 286 6.40 3.69 3.76
N LEU A 287 7.01 4.78 3.30
CA LEU A 287 6.44 6.13 3.43
C LEU A 287 5.18 6.35 2.61
N ASP A 288 4.97 5.55 1.58
CA ASP A 288 3.71 5.44 0.85
C ASP A 288 3.23 3.98 0.95
N VAL A 289 1.91 3.75 0.91
CA VAL A 289 1.36 2.39 0.88
C VAL A 289 1.84 1.64 -0.36
N HIS A 290 1.81 2.26 -1.54
CA HIS A 290 2.50 1.81 -2.74
C HIS A 290 3.83 2.55 -2.84
N ASP A 291 4.82 2.08 -2.09
CA ASP A 291 6.09 2.78 -1.96
C ASP A 291 6.93 2.70 -3.23
N VAL A 292 7.84 3.65 -3.35
CA VAL A 292 8.74 3.79 -4.49
C VAL A 292 9.87 2.76 -4.44
N GLY A 293 10.46 2.48 -5.59
CA GLY A 293 11.57 1.53 -5.74
C GLY A 293 11.47 0.79 -7.06
N ALA A 294 12.60 0.53 -7.69
CA ALA A 294 12.61 -0.20 -8.95
C ALA A 294 12.38 -1.70 -8.71
N TYR A 295 11.39 -2.29 -9.37
CA TYR A 295 11.15 -3.74 -9.39
C TYR A 295 12.14 -4.51 -10.28
N ARG A 296 12.90 -3.80 -11.11
CA ARG A 296 13.91 -4.38 -12.02
C ARG A 296 15.19 -3.55 -11.97
N VAL A 297 16.33 -4.25 -12.00
CA VAL A 297 17.67 -3.66 -12.11
C VAL A 297 18.37 -4.29 -13.32
N ASP A 298 18.90 -3.48 -14.22
CA ASP A 298 19.54 -3.92 -15.45
C ASP A 298 18.67 -4.90 -16.27
N GLY A 299 17.36 -4.60 -16.33
CA GLY A 299 16.38 -5.41 -17.06
C GLY A 299 15.99 -6.74 -16.40
N LYS A 300 16.56 -7.10 -15.24
CA LYS A 300 16.25 -8.31 -14.48
C LYS A 300 15.38 -7.99 -13.26
N PRO A 301 14.52 -8.92 -12.80
CA PRO A 301 13.84 -8.75 -11.52
C PRO A 301 14.82 -8.43 -10.40
N ARG A 302 14.46 -7.45 -9.56
CA ARG A 302 15.26 -7.09 -8.38
C ARG A 302 15.27 -8.24 -7.38
N LYS A 303 16.44 -8.57 -6.87
CA LYS A 303 16.55 -9.50 -5.75
C LYS A 303 16.15 -8.81 -4.45
N LEU A 304 15.47 -9.55 -3.62
CA LEU A 304 15.14 -9.13 -2.26
C LEU A 304 16.40 -9.11 -1.41
N GLU A 305 16.53 -8.07 -0.59
CA GLU A 305 17.66 -7.85 0.31
C GLU A 305 17.13 -7.42 1.69
N ALA A 306 17.92 -7.60 2.73
CA ALA A 306 17.56 -7.14 4.07
C ALA A 306 17.23 -5.64 4.08
N GLY A 307 16.15 -5.26 4.75
CA GLY A 307 15.61 -3.91 4.76
C GLY A 307 14.55 -3.63 3.69
N HIS A 308 14.33 -4.53 2.72
CA HIS A 308 13.17 -4.42 1.84
C HIS A 308 11.88 -4.73 2.60
N CYS A 309 10.88 -3.86 2.46
CA CYS A 309 9.54 -4.06 3.02
C CYS A 309 8.51 -4.03 1.90
N PHE A 310 7.56 -4.96 1.93
CA PHE A 310 6.51 -5.12 0.90
C PHE A 310 5.33 -5.90 1.45
N THR A 311 4.19 -5.89 0.74
CA THR A 311 3.00 -6.68 1.06
C THR A 311 3.09 -8.10 0.51
N ASP A 312 2.41 -9.04 1.17
CA ASP A 312 2.13 -10.38 0.65
C ASP A 312 0.63 -10.64 0.74
N GLU A 313 -0.09 -10.46 -0.39
CA GLU A 313 -1.54 -10.26 -0.47
C GLU A 313 -2.26 -11.16 -1.47
N PRO A 314 -2.13 -12.48 -1.44
CA PRO A 314 -2.95 -13.35 -2.29
C PRO A 314 -4.45 -13.19 -2.03
N GLY A 315 -5.24 -13.35 -3.10
CA GLY A 315 -6.70 -13.30 -3.00
C GLY A 315 -7.39 -14.11 -4.09
N ILE A 316 -8.64 -14.46 -3.84
CA ILE A 316 -9.56 -15.08 -4.81
C ILE A 316 -10.87 -14.30 -4.79
N TYR A 317 -11.34 -13.93 -5.97
CA TYR A 317 -12.54 -13.13 -6.15
C TYR A 317 -13.44 -13.78 -7.18
N ILE A 318 -14.61 -14.26 -6.78
CA ILE A 318 -15.56 -14.96 -7.65
C ILE A 318 -16.79 -14.08 -7.83
N PRO A 319 -16.94 -13.38 -8.98
CA PRO A 319 -18.10 -12.52 -9.22
C PRO A 319 -19.42 -13.29 -9.09
N ALA A 320 -20.47 -12.60 -8.63
CA ALA A 320 -21.79 -13.23 -8.44
C ALA A 320 -22.46 -13.65 -9.75
N ASP A 321 -22.11 -13.02 -10.85
CA ASP A 321 -22.62 -13.24 -12.21
C ASP A 321 -21.77 -14.19 -13.05
N LEU A 322 -20.73 -14.79 -12.50
CA LEU A 322 -19.86 -15.74 -13.21
C LEU A 322 -20.53 -17.11 -13.33
N GLU A 323 -21.35 -17.28 -14.37
CA GLU A 323 -22.18 -18.48 -14.57
C GLU A 323 -21.39 -19.77 -14.78
N SER A 324 -20.12 -19.68 -15.18
CA SER A 324 -19.24 -20.84 -15.39
C SER A 324 -18.80 -21.51 -14.08
N VAL A 325 -19.00 -20.86 -12.93
CA VAL A 325 -18.67 -21.39 -11.60
C VAL A 325 -19.95 -21.84 -10.90
N ASP A 326 -19.87 -22.89 -10.09
CA ASP A 326 -21.00 -23.35 -9.29
C ASP A 326 -21.55 -22.23 -8.40
N ALA A 327 -22.88 -22.14 -8.31
CA ALA A 327 -23.58 -21.05 -7.64
C ALA A 327 -23.17 -20.85 -6.18
N HIS A 328 -22.74 -21.92 -5.48
CA HIS A 328 -22.37 -21.83 -4.06
C HIS A 328 -21.04 -21.12 -3.82
N PHE A 329 -20.16 -20.96 -4.84
CA PHE A 329 -18.94 -20.18 -4.75
C PHE A 329 -19.10 -18.72 -5.21
N ARG A 330 -20.20 -18.40 -5.90
CA ARG A 330 -20.38 -17.06 -6.48
C ARG A 330 -20.56 -15.98 -5.42
N GLY A 331 -20.00 -14.81 -5.65
CA GLY A 331 -20.06 -13.67 -4.74
C GLY A 331 -19.12 -13.79 -3.55
N ILE A 332 -18.17 -14.72 -3.56
CA ILE A 332 -17.15 -14.89 -2.53
C ILE A 332 -15.87 -14.18 -2.95
N GLY A 333 -15.39 -13.26 -2.10
CA GLY A 333 -14.09 -12.63 -2.20
C GLY A 333 -13.31 -12.85 -0.91
N VAL A 334 -12.05 -13.28 -1.04
CA VAL A 334 -11.12 -13.49 0.07
C VAL A 334 -9.76 -12.93 -0.30
N ARG A 335 -9.18 -12.10 0.57
CA ARG A 335 -7.77 -11.69 0.56
C ARG A 335 -7.19 -11.87 1.96
N ILE A 336 -5.96 -12.34 2.04
CA ILE A 336 -5.16 -12.40 3.25
C ILE A 336 -3.85 -11.70 2.93
N GLU A 337 -3.54 -10.66 3.67
CA GLU A 337 -2.38 -9.80 3.42
C GLU A 337 -1.62 -9.52 4.70
N ASP A 338 -0.31 -9.57 4.58
CA ASP A 338 0.62 -9.22 5.64
C ASP A 338 1.70 -8.25 5.14
N ASP A 339 2.17 -7.38 6.04
CA ASP A 339 3.38 -6.57 5.89
C ASP A 339 4.61 -7.45 6.14
N VAL A 340 5.53 -7.52 5.18
CA VAL A 340 6.72 -8.37 5.23
C VAL A 340 7.99 -7.52 5.14
N ALA A 341 8.89 -7.68 6.12
CA ALA A 341 10.24 -7.11 6.09
C ALA A 341 11.27 -8.23 5.84
N ILE A 342 12.15 -8.06 4.86
CA ILE A 342 13.25 -9.00 4.62
C ILE A 342 14.35 -8.77 5.65
N THR A 343 14.83 -9.86 6.26
CA THR A 343 15.93 -9.89 7.20
C THR A 343 17.15 -10.60 6.59
N GLU A 344 18.29 -10.58 7.24
CA GLU A 344 19.49 -11.31 6.79
C GLU A 344 19.26 -12.83 6.67
N ALA A 345 18.37 -13.41 7.51
CA ALA A 345 18.12 -14.85 7.58
C ALA A 345 16.85 -15.32 6.86
N GLY A 346 15.99 -14.41 6.42
CA GLY A 346 14.69 -14.74 5.84
C GLY A 346 13.77 -13.52 5.81
N HIS A 347 12.66 -13.57 6.54
CA HIS A 347 11.73 -12.43 6.67
C HIS A 347 11.15 -12.36 8.09
N GLU A 348 10.61 -11.18 8.39
CA GLU A 348 9.74 -10.92 9.51
C GLU A 348 8.36 -10.54 8.99
N ASN A 349 7.32 -11.17 9.48
CA ASN A 349 5.94 -10.76 9.24
C ASN A 349 5.55 -9.73 10.32
N LEU A 350 5.43 -8.46 9.95
CA LEU A 350 5.16 -7.36 10.87
C LEU A 350 3.73 -7.40 11.42
N THR A 351 2.80 -8.02 10.69
CA THR A 351 1.38 -8.15 11.03
C THR A 351 1.04 -9.52 11.65
N ALA A 352 2.04 -10.31 12.02
CA ALA A 352 1.87 -11.68 12.56
C ALA A 352 0.97 -11.76 13.83
N ALA A 353 0.82 -10.65 14.56
CA ALA A 353 -0.07 -10.59 15.73
C ALA A 353 -1.56 -10.73 15.37
N LEU A 354 -1.94 -10.44 14.12
CA LEU A 354 -3.31 -10.60 13.64
C LEU A 354 -3.51 -12.02 13.08
N PRO A 355 -4.37 -12.85 13.70
CA PRO A 355 -4.54 -14.23 13.28
C PRO A 355 -5.05 -14.35 11.84
N LYS A 356 -4.72 -15.46 11.20
CA LYS A 356 -5.20 -15.86 9.88
C LYS A 356 -5.60 -17.34 9.79
N ASP A 357 -5.36 -18.09 10.83
CA ASP A 357 -5.94 -19.43 10.96
C ASP A 357 -7.48 -19.33 11.03
N PRO A 358 -8.25 -20.10 10.25
CA PRO A 358 -9.70 -19.98 10.20
C PRO A 358 -10.40 -20.13 11.55
N ASP A 359 -9.93 -21.07 12.40
CA ASP A 359 -10.54 -21.31 13.71
C ASP A 359 -10.21 -20.15 14.68
N ALA A 360 -9.01 -19.58 14.56
CA ALA A 360 -8.63 -18.38 15.31
C ALA A 360 -9.42 -17.14 14.85
N ILE A 361 -9.70 -17.01 13.56
CA ILE A 361 -10.57 -15.94 13.01
C ILE A 361 -12.01 -16.11 13.54
N GLU A 362 -12.58 -17.31 13.53
CA GLU A 362 -13.91 -17.56 14.11
C GLU A 362 -13.94 -17.21 15.61
N ALA A 363 -12.90 -17.61 16.36
CA ALA A 363 -12.79 -17.28 17.78
C ALA A 363 -12.67 -15.75 18.01
N LEU A 364 -11.98 -15.02 17.12
CA LEU A 364 -11.85 -13.56 17.17
C LEU A 364 -13.20 -12.87 16.99
N VAL A 365 -13.96 -13.26 15.97
CA VAL A 365 -15.29 -12.70 15.70
C VAL A 365 -16.31 -13.06 16.81
N ALA A 366 -16.16 -14.20 17.47
CA ALA A 366 -17.00 -14.62 18.59
C ALA A 366 -16.75 -13.85 19.91
N GLN A 367 -15.66 -13.12 20.02
CA GLN A 367 -15.37 -12.28 21.22
C GLN A 367 -16.42 -11.15 21.33
N ARG A 368 -16.99 -10.98 22.52
CA ARG A 368 -18.04 -9.98 22.80
C ARG A 368 -17.47 -8.78 23.58
#